data_1ed4a90f49f93f6abe1346511d6d6682
#
_entry.id   1ed4a90f49f93f6abe1346511d6d6682
#
_cell.length_a   1.000
_cell.length_b   1.000
_cell.length_c   1.000
_cell.angle_alpha   90.00
_cell.angle_beta   90.00
_cell.angle_gamma   90.00
#
_symmetry.space_group_name_H-M   'P 1'
#
loop_
_entity.id
_entity.type
_entity.pdbx_description
1 polymer ?
#
loop_
_entity_poly.entity_id
_entity_poly.type
_entity_poly.pdbx_seq_one_letter_code
_entity_poly.pdbx_strand_id
1 'polypeptide(L)'
;MSLTKWSILVEMKHGIIRKNLGMTPADPLESPLPERSKPTIRSAKEQLILDAAEKVFAELGFKGATTSEIALRAGIPKANLHYYFPTKEALYRAVTENVLTAWLAAASSFDVNDNPAEALAAYIGAKMDMARTDPLGSKIWASEIMRGAPVIEDFLHTTLATWLASREAIIQSWIDKGLIVPMQPRYLIYLIWAATQHYADFDHQITALNGSAPLDDAAFTTAKTQLITTLLRGVLTRYD
;
A
#
# COMPACT_ATOMS: atom_id res chain seq x y z
N MET A 1 -9.43 5.43 -20.35
CA MET A 1 -8.03 4.95 -20.31
C MET A 1 -7.63 4.86 -18.84
N SER A 2 -7.58 3.65 -18.33
CA SER A 2 -7.23 3.42 -16.91
C SER A 2 -5.73 3.69 -16.72
N LEU A 3 -5.40 4.62 -15.83
CA LEU A 3 -4.02 4.81 -15.36
C LEU A 3 -3.62 3.56 -14.58
N THR A 4 -2.50 2.94 -14.92
CA THR A 4 -2.02 1.77 -14.19
C THR A 4 -1.55 2.19 -12.80
N LYS A 5 -1.71 1.31 -11.80
CA LYS A 5 -1.21 1.50 -10.41
C LYS A 5 0.22 2.07 -10.37
N TRP A 6 1.03 1.67 -11.31
CA TRP A 6 2.43 2.07 -11.41
C TRP A 6 2.62 3.53 -11.83
N SER A 7 1.77 4.04 -12.70
CA SER A 7 1.80 5.45 -13.12
C SER A 7 1.48 6.38 -11.95
N ILE A 8 0.52 6.02 -11.11
CA ILE A 8 0.16 6.77 -9.90
C ILE A 8 1.30 6.75 -8.88
N LEU A 9 1.94 5.61 -8.67
CA LEU A 9 3.09 5.45 -7.75
C LEU A 9 4.32 6.25 -8.19
N VAL A 10 4.60 6.32 -9.49
CA VAL A 10 5.71 7.10 -10.05
C VAL A 10 5.44 8.61 -9.93
N GLU A 11 4.22 9.06 -10.16
CA GLU A 11 3.84 10.46 -9.97
C GLU A 11 3.96 10.90 -8.49
N MET A 12 3.55 10.04 -7.54
CA MET A 12 3.72 10.29 -6.12
C MET A 12 5.20 10.35 -5.70
N LYS A 13 6.05 9.45 -6.22
CA LYS A 13 7.50 9.47 -5.93
C LYS A 13 8.18 10.77 -6.38
N HIS A 14 7.84 11.31 -7.54
CA HIS A 14 8.44 12.55 -8.04
C HIS A 14 7.99 13.79 -7.25
N GLY A 15 6.77 13.81 -6.74
CA GLY A 15 6.27 14.88 -5.88
C GLY A 15 6.96 14.92 -4.51
N ILE A 16 7.19 13.76 -3.91
CA ILE A 16 7.81 13.63 -2.58
C ILE A 16 9.30 13.99 -2.62
N ILE A 17 10.04 13.57 -3.65
CA ILE A 17 11.49 13.82 -3.78
C ILE A 17 11.77 15.32 -3.94
N ARG A 18 10.94 16.08 -4.67
CA ARG A 18 11.14 17.53 -4.85
C ARG A 18 10.95 18.34 -3.56
N LYS A 19 10.06 17.92 -2.67
CA LYS A 19 9.78 18.62 -1.43
C LYS A 19 10.86 18.44 -0.36
N ASN A 20 11.55 17.32 -0.36
CA ASN A 20 12.60 17.01 0.62
C ASN A 20 13.97 17.64 0.30
N LEU A 21 14.13 18.28 -0.87
CA LEU A 21 15.40 18.90 -1.29
C LEU A 21 15.49 20.41 -1.05
N GLY A 22 14.51 21.03 -0.38
CA GLY A 22 14.62 22.43 0.12
C GLY A 22 14.89 23.50 -0.95
N MET A 23 14.40 23.32 -2.18
CA MET A 23 14.65 24.28 -3.27
C MET A 23 13.67 25.46 -3.23
N THR A 24 14.19 26.64 -2.98
CA THR A 24 13.49 27.92 -3.13
C THR A 24 13.22 28.24 -4.60
N PRO A 25 12.16 28.98 -4.95
CA PRO A 25 11.91 29.43 -6.31
C PRO A 25 12.88 30.53 -6.70
N ALA A 26 13.77 30.26 -7.62
CA ALA A 26 14.60 31.26 -8.27
C ALA A 26 14.48 31.11 -9.79
N ASP A 27 14.08 32.20 -10.41
CA ASP A 27 14.13 32.66 -11.81
C ASP A 27 13.75 31.74 -13.00
N PRO A 28 13.04 32.32 -13.98
CA PRO A 28 12.55 31.59 -15.15
C PRO A 28 13.64 31.51 -16.21
N LEU A 29 14.39 30.43 -16.23
CA LEU A 29 15.09 29.98 -17.43
C LEU A 29 14.35 28.76 -17.94
N GLU A 30 13.65 28.96 -19.05
CA GLU A 30 12.98 27.92 -19.83
C GLU A 30 13.97 26.80 -20.19
N SER A 31 13.95 25.75 -19.40
CA SER A 31 14.36 24.43 -19.88
C SER A 31 13.09 23.60 -20.06
N PRO A 32 12.86 22.96 -21.22
CA PRO A 32 11.69 22.14 -21.42
C PRO A 32 11.66 21.05 -20.36
N LEU A 33 10.50 20.89 -19.70
CA LEU A 33 10.22 19.79 -18.78
C LEU A 33 10.61 18.48 -19.50
N PRO A 34 11.35 17.56 -18.85
CA PRO A 34 11.67 16.30 -19.47
C PRO A 34 10.35 15.62 -19.86
N GLU A 35 10.19 15.36 -21.17
CA GLU A 35 9.08 14.60 -21.71
C GLU A 35 8.87 13.35 -20.86
N ARG A 36 7.60 13.08 -20.50
CA ARG A 36 7.19 11.83 -19.86
C ARG A 36 7.77 10.67 -20.64
N SER A 37 8.82 10.04 -20.14
CA SER A 37 9.35 8.84 -20.76
C SER A 37 8.25 7.78 -20.74
N LYS A 38 7.80 7.36 -21.93
CA LYS A 38 6.91 6.22 -22.10
C LYS A 38 7.53 5.03 -21.35
N PRO A 39 6.74 4.20 -20.66
CA PRO A 39 7.26 2.99 -20.02
C PRO A 39 8.09 2.24 -21.05
N THR A 40 9.32 1.88 -20.72
CA THR A 40 10.14 1.10 -21.62
C THR A 40 9.44 -0.25 -21.85
N ILE A 41 9.61 -0.87 -23.01
CA ILE A 41 9.08 -2.21 -23.32
C ILE A 41 9.46 -3.21 -22.21
N ARG A 42 10.63 -3.01 -21.61
CA ARG A 42 11.13 -3.80 -20.48
C ARG A 42 10.25 -3.63 -19.24
N SER A 43 9.95 -2.41 -18.82
CA SER A 43 9.11 -2.14 -17.64
C SER A 43 7.66 -2.62 -17.82
N ALA A 44 7.13 -2.55 -19.04
CA ALA A 44 5.80 -3.06 -19.35
C ALA A 44 5.72 -4.59 -19.24
N LYS A 45 6.75 -5.32 -19.69
CA LYS A 45 6.81 -6.78 -19.56
C LYS A 45 7.03 -7.23 -18.12
N GLU A 46 7.86 -6.52 -17.38
CA GLU A 46 8.08 -6.76 -15.96
C GLU A 46 6.77 -6.61 -15.17
N GLN A 47 5.98 -5.58 -15.46
CA GLN A 47 4.68 -5.38 -14.84
C GLN A 47 3.69 -6.51 -15.16
N LEU A 48 3.63 -6.98 -16.40
CA LEU A 48 2.79 -8.13 -16.78
C LEU A 48 3.14 -9.39 -15.96
N ILE A 49 4.44 -9.62 -15.71
CA ILE A 49 4.88 -10.75 -14.89
C ILE A 49 4.45 -10.55 -13.44
N LEU A 50 4.62 -9.37 -12.88
CA LEU A 50 4.23 -9.06 -11.50
C LEU A 50 2.72 -9.18 -11.28
N ASP A 51 1.89 -8.67 -12.21
CA ASP A 51 0.43 -8.77 -12.13
C ASP A 51 -0.04 -10.25 -12.22
N ALA A 52 0.59 -11.05 -13.05
CA ALA A 52 0.30 -12.48 -13.14
C ALA A 52 0.76 -13.24 -11.90
N ALA A 53 1.94 -12.91 -11.39
CA ALA A 53 2.52 -13.51 -10.19
C ALA A 53 1.67 -13.21 -8.95
N GLU A 54 1.20 -11.98 -8.80
CA GLU A 54 0.31 -11.58 -7.71
C GLU A 54 -0.93 -12.47 -7.65
N LYS A 55 -1.60 -12.69 -8.79
CA LYS A 55 -2.79 -13.55 -8.88
C LYS A 55 -2.47 -14.99 -8.49
N VAL A 56 -1.38 -15.56 -9.05
CA VAL A 56 -0.99 -16.93 -8.77
C VAL A 56 -0.58 -17.13 -7.32
N PHE A 57 0.16 -16.19 -6.75
CA PHE A 57 0.56 -16.27 -5.34
C PHE A 57 -0.62 -16.08 -4.38
N ALA A 58 -1.58 -15.22 -4.70
CA ALA A 58 -2.78 -15.06 -3.90
C ALA A 58 -3.66 -16.31 -3.91
N GLU A 59 -3.79 -16.99 -5.07
CA GLU A 59 -4.62 -18.19 -5.23
C GLU A 59 -3.96 -19.45 -4.65
N LEU A 60 -2.69 -19.68 -4.95
CA LEU A 60 -1.99 -20.94 -4.67
C LEU A 60 -1.00 -20.87 -3.50
N GLY A 61 -0.79 -19.68 -2.97
CA GLY A 61 0.27 -19.40 -2.00
C GLY A 61 1.68 -19.57 -2.59
N PHE A 62 2.70 -19.20 -1.82
CA PHE A 62 4.09 -19.30 -2.27
C PHE A 62 4.49 -20.75 -2.65
N LYS A 63 4.09 -21.76 -1.84
CA LYS A 63 4.48 -23.15 -2.08
C LYS A 63 3.82 -23.75 -3.31
N GLY A 64 2.53 -23.47 -3.52
CA GLY A 64 1.74 -24.03 -4.64
C GLY A 64 2.02 -23.33 -5.98
N ALA A 65 2.44 -22.09 -5.96
CA ALA A 65 2.75 -21.33 -7.17
C ALA A 65 4.00 -21.87 -7.88
N THR A 66 3.97 -21.90 -9.23
CA THR A 66 5.12 -22.25 -10.07
C THR A 66 5.43 -21.14 -11.06
N THR A 67 6.71 -20.95 -11.41
CA THR A 67 7.13 -20.00 -12.45
C THR A 67 6.55 -20.35 -13.82
N SER A 68 6.23 -21.61 -14.06
CA SER A 68 5.57 -22.07 -15.30
C SER A 68 4.13 -21.56 -15.39
N GLU A 69 3.36 -21.67 -14.31
CA GLU A 69 1.98 -21.15 -14.23
C GLU A 69 1.95 -19.63 -14.37
N ILE A 70 2.89 -18.95 -13.68
CA ILE A 70 2.99 -17.50 -13.76
C ILE A 70 3.32 -17.04 -15.20
N ALA A 71 4.29 -17.69 -15.86
CA ALA A 71 4.64 -17.39 -17.23
C ALA A 71 3.46 -17.62 -18.20
N LEU A 72 2.69 -18.70 -18.00
CA LEU A 72 1.49 -19.00 -18.78
C LEU A 72 0.45 -17.88 -18.62
N ARG A 73 0.15 -17.46 -17.38
CA ARG A 73 -0.83 -16.37 -17.12
C ARG A 73 -0.34 -15.01 -17.59
N ALA A 74 0.98 -14.78 -17.59
CA ALA A 74 1.58 -13.56 -18.13
C ALA A 74 1.62 -13.56 -19.68
N GLY A 75 1.31 -14.66 -20.34
CA GLY A 75 1.37 -14.80 -21.79
C GLY A 75 2.80 -14.73 -22.37
N ILE A 76 3.81 -15.19 -21.61
CA ILE A 76 5.22 -15.15 -22.01
C ILE A 76 5.88 -16.53 -21.89
N PRO A 77 6.94 -16.80 -22.69
CA PRO A 77 7.76 -17.97 -22.49
C PRO A 77 8.40 -17.98 -21.09
N LYS A 78 8.50 -19.16 -20.46
CA LYS A 78 9.14 -19.32 -19.15
C LYS A 78 10.57 -18.79 -19.09
N ALA A 79 11.34 -18.96 -20.17
CA ALA A 79 12.70 -18.43 -20.27
C ALA A 79 12.74 -16.90 -20.14
N ASN A 80 11.73 -16.21 -20.67
CA ASN A 80 11.62 -14.75 -20.54
C ASN A 80 11.31 -14.34 -19.09
N LEU A 81 10.48 -15.09 -18.36
CA LEU A 81 10.24 -14.85 -16.94
C LEU A 81 11.55 -14.94 -16.15
N HIS A 82 12.35 -16.00 -16.36
CA HIS A 82 13.61 -16.17 -15.65
C HIS A 82 14.67 -15.11 -16.00
N TYR A 83 14.56 -14.46 -17.16
CA TYR A 83 15.40 -13.30 -17.50
C TYR A 83 15.11 -12.09 -16.60
N TYR A 84 13.86 -11.87 -16.21
CA TYR A 84 13.46 -10.77 -15.32
C TYR A 84 13.61 -11.16 -13.85
N PHE A 85 13.20 -12.37 -13.49
CA PHE A 85 13.19 -12.90 -12.13
C PHE A 85 13.84 -14.28 -12.10
N PRO A 86 15.14 -14.36 -11.71
CA PRO A 86 15.89 -15.61 -11.75
C PRO A 86 15.30 -16.74 -10.92
N THR A 87 14.64 -16.42 -9.79
CA THR A 87 14.02 -17.40 -8.90
C THR A 87 12.58 -17.03 -8.56
N LYS A 88 11.82 -18.00 -8.07
CA LYS A 88 10.46 -17.78 -7.58
C LYS A 88 10.46 -16.85 -6.34
N GLU A 89 11.46 -16.99 -5.51
CA GLU A 89 11.68 -16.16 -4.32
C GLU A 89 11.91 -14.71 -4.71
N ALA A 90 12.75 -14.44 -5.71
CA ALA A 90 12.99 -13.08 -6.22
C ALA A 90 11.71 -12.44 -6.78
N LEU A 91 10.90 -13.22 -7.49
CA LEU A 91 9.61 -12.77 -8.02
C LEU A 91 8.60 -12.50 -6.88
N TYR A 92 8.52 -13.40 -5.91
CA TYR A 92 7.63 -13.25 -4.75
C TYR A 92 8.01 -12.02 -3.92
N ARG A 93 9.31 -11.83 -3.68
CA ARG A 93 9.85 -10.65 -3.02
C ARG A 93 9.46 -9.37 -3.75
N ALA A 94 9.62 -9.32 -5.06
CA ALA A 94 9.25 -8.15 -5.85
C ALA A 94 7.73 -7.83 -5.76
N VAL A 95 6.88 -8.85 -5.75
CA VAL A 95 5.42 -8.68 -5.54
C VAL A 95 5.14 -8.11 -4.16
N THR A 96 5.71 -8.67 -3.10
CA THR A 96 5.49 -8.21 -1.72
C THR A 96 6.06 -6.81 -1.46
N GLU A 97 7.22 -6.48 -2.02
CA GLU A 97 7.81 -5.14 -1.95
C GLU A 97 6.96 -4.08 -2.65
N ASN A 98 6.33 -4.42 -3.79
CA ASN A 98 5.41 -3.52 -4.49
C ASN A 98 4.17 -3.22 -3.64
N VAL A 99 3.57 -4.25 -3.03
CA VAL A 99 2.42 -4.09 -2.11
C VAL A 99 2.77 -3.14 -0.97
N LEU A 100 3.90 -3.41 -0.29
CA LEU A 100 4.30 -2.58 0.84
C LEU A 100 4.64 -1.15 0.39
N THR A 101 5.34 -0.96 -0.73
CA THR A 101 5.66 0.37 -1.25
C THR A 101 4.38 1.20 -1.47
N ALA A 102 3.33 0.59 -2.02
CA ALA A 102 2.04 1.24 -2.19
C ALA A 102 1.42 1.64 -0.84
N TRP A 103 1.48 0.74 0.15
CA TRP A 103 0.93 1.01 1.48
C TRP A 103 1.68 2.10 2.24
N LEU A 104 3.01 2.13 2.16
CA LEU A 104 3.81 3.18 2.79
C LEU A 104 3.51 4.56 2.16
N ALA A 105 3.31 4.59 0.85
CA ALA A 105 2.94 5.81 0.13
C ALA A 105 1.55 6.35 0.55
N ALA A 106 0.62 5.50 0.96
CA ALA A 106 -0.70 5.91 1.44
C ALA A 106 -0.65 6.84 2.67
N ALA A 107 0.42 6.74 3.48
CA ALA A 107 0.61 7.58 4.65
C ALA A 107 1.31 8.92 4.36
N SER A 108 1.45 9.32 3.11
CA SER A 108 2.01 10.62 2.73
C SER A 108 1.19 11.81 3.27
N SER A 109 -0.07 11.60 3.62
CA SER A 109 -0.92 12.59 4.29
C SER A 109 -0.36 13.09 5.62
N PHE A 110 0.45 12.27 6.31
CA PHE A 110 1.14 12.68 7.55
C PHE A 110 2.25 13.72 7.30
N ASP A 111 2.85 13.72 6.10
CA ASP A 111 3.98 14.60 5.77
C ASP A 111 3.54 16.00 5.36
N VAL A 112 2.28 16.15 4.97
CA VAL A 112 1.76 17.39 4.35
C VAL A 112 0.65 18.05 5.17
N ASN A 113 0.20 17.45 6.26
CA ASN A 113 -0.94 17.93 7.03
C ASN A 113 -0.63 17.95 8.53
N ASP A 114 -0.63 19.17 9.11
CA ASP A 114 -0.45 19.37 10.55
C ASP A 114 -1.72 19.06 11.36
N ASN A 115 -2.88 18.91 10.69
CA ASN A 115 -4.16 18.55 11.31
C ASN A 115 -4.28 17.01 11.41
N PRO A 116 -4.22 16.42 12.63
CA PRO A 116 -4.30 14.99 12.80
C PRO A 116 -5.62 14.39 12.29
N ALA A 117 -6.73 15.12 12.36
CA ALA A 117 -8.02 14.62 11.88
C ALA A 117 -7.98 14.38 10.36
N GLU A 118 -7.47 15.33 9.61
CA GLU A 118 -7.36 15.23 8.15
C GLU A 118 -6.31 14.19 7.73
N ALA A 119 -5.15 14.19 8.39
CA ALA A 119 -4.07 13.25 8.09
C ALA A 119 -4.51 11.79 8.32
N LEU A 120 -5.13 11.51 9.47
CA LEU A 120 -5.61 10.18 9.82
C LEU A 120 -6.79 9.77 8.94
N ALA A 121 -7.76 10.67 8.69
CA ALA A 121 -8.88 10.38 7.80
C ALA A 121 -8.42 10.00 6.39
N ALA A 122 -7.47 10.76 5.84
CA ALA A 122 -6.90 10.49 4.52
C ALA A 122 -6.15 9.16 4.49
N TYR A 123 -5.35 8.85 5.52
CA TYR A 123 -4.62 7.58 5.62
C TYR A 123 -5.56 6.38 5.73
N ILE A 124 -6.53 6.42 6.65
CA ILE A 124 -7.52 5.36 6.84
C ILE A 124 -8.32 5.17 5.56
N GLY A 125 -8.76 6.27 4.94
CA GLY A 125 -9.49 6.26 3.69
C GLY A 125 -8.72 5.60 2.55
N ALA A 126 -7.44 5.99 2.37
CA ALA A 126 -6.58 5.39 1.36
C ALA A 126 -6.35 3.90 1.60
N LYS A 127 -6.14 3.47 2.85
CA LYS A 127 -6.00 2.06 3.21
C LYS A 127 -7.28 1.26 2.91
N MET A 128 -8.46 1.81 3.19
CA MET A 128 -9.74 1.18 2.84
C MET A 128 -9.89 1.05 1.32
N ASP A 129 -9.60 2.11 0.56
CA ASP A 129 -9.67 2.08 -0.90
C ASP A 129 -8.73 1.02 -1.49
N MET A 130 -7.52 0.89 -0.95
CA MET A 130 -6.57 -0.15 -1.35
C MET A 130 -7.08 -1.56 -1.00
N ALA A 131 -7.67 -1.75 0.19
CA ALA A 131 -8.28 -3.04 0.57
C ALA A 131 -9.36 -3.48 -0.42
N ARG A 132 -10.07 -2.53 -1.04
CA ARG A 132 -11.07 -2.81 -2.06
C ARG A 132 -10.50 -3.00 -3.47
N THR A 133 -9.57 -2.14 -3.87
CA THR A 133 -9.05 -2.12 -5.24
C THR A 133 -7.94 -3.15 -5.47
N ASP A 134 -7.28 -3.59 -4.40
CA ASP A 134 -6.11 -4.48 -4.43
C ASP A 134 -6.12 -5.50 -3.28
N PRO A 135 -7.18 -6.31 -3.15
CA PRO A 135 -7.29 -7.28 -2.05
C PRO A 135 -6.25 -8.40 -2.14
N LEU A 136 -5.74 -8.72 -3.35
CA LEU A 136 -4.78 -9.79 -3.55
C LEU A 136 -3.43 -9.48 -2.90
N GLY A 137 -2.94 -8.27 -3.06
CA GLY A 137 -1.71 -7.83 -2.41
C GLY A 137 -1.79 -7.93 -0.89
N SER A 138 -2.93 -7.55 -0.28
CA SER A 138 -3.16 -7.69 1.16
C SER A 138 -3.10 -9.16 1.60
N LYS A 139 -3.78 -10.06 0.90
CA LYS A 139 -3.79 -11.51 1.20
C LYS A 139 -2.39 -12.14 1.10
N ILE A 140 -1.60 -11.77 0.10
CA ILE A 140 -0.21 -12.23 -0.04
C ILE A 140 0.61 -11.77 1.16
N TRP A 141 0.51 -10.49 1.51
CA TRP A 141 1.19 -9.92 2.67
C TRP A 141 0.80 -10.62 3.97
N ALA A 142 -0.50 -10.73 4.25
CA ALA A 142 -1.00 -11.40 5.44
C ALA A 142 -0.51 -12.85 5.53
N SER A 143 -0.55 -13.59 4.42
CA SER A 143 -0.03 -14.96 4.34
C SER A 143 1.47 -15.04 4.64
N GLU A 144 2.25 -14.09 4.15
CA GLU A 144 3.70 -14.04 4.39
C GLU A 144 4.00 -13.76 5.87
N ILE A 145 3.33 -12.77 6.47
CA ILE A 145 3.49 -12.42 7.89
C ILE A 145 3.08 -13.58 8.80
N MET A 146 1.94 -14.23 8.54
CA MET A 146 1.49 -15.37 9.34
C MET A 146 2.43 -16.57 9.30
N ARG A 147 3.28 -16.68 8.27
CA ARG A 147 4.31 -17.72 8.16
C ARG A 147 5.65 -17.32 8.77
N GLY A 148 5.75 -16.17 9.43
CA GLY A 148 6.98 -15.65 10.01
C GLY A 148 7.85 -14.88 9.03
N ALA A 149 7.28 -14.39 7.92
CA ALA A 149 7.92 -13.53 6.92
C ALA A 149 9.24 -14.07 6.30
N PRO A 150 9.32 -15.35 5.92
CA PRO A 150 10.58 -16.01 5.54
C PRO A 150 11.29 -15.37 4.33
N VAL A 151 10.57 -14.59 3.50
CA VAL A 151 11.12 -13.96 2.30
C VAL A 151 11.40 -12.47 2.50
N ILE A 152 10.71 -11.81 3.44
CA ILE A 152 10.75 -10.35 3.61
C ILE A 152 11.15 -9.89 5.02
N GLU A 153 11.69 -10.76 5.85
CA GLU A 153 12.06 -10.45 7.24
C GLU A 153 13.00 -9.24 7.35
N ASP A 154 14.01 -9.18 6.49
CA ASP A 154 14.94 -8.04 6.42
C ASP A 154 14.23 -6.73 6.11
N PHE A 155 13.20 -6.77 5.27
CA PHE A 155 12.40 -5.60 4.91
C PHE A 155 11.55 -5.09 6.09
N LEU A 156 11.05 -6.00 6.93
CA LEU A 156 10.33 -5.63 8.16
C LEU A 156 11.26 -4.89 9.12
N HIS A 157 12.48 -5.38 9.31
CA HIS A 157 13.45 -4.80 10.25
C HIS A 157 14.12 -3.51 9.75
N THR A 158 14.09 -3.24 8.46
CA THR A 158 14.72 -2.07 7.87
C THR A 158 13.69 -1.05 7.41
N THR A 159 13.07 -1.26 6.27
CA THR A 159 12.19 -0.27 5.60
C THR A 159 10.93 -0.02 6.42
N LEU A 160 10.22 -1.07 6.84
CA LEU A 160 8.98 -0.91 7.59
C LEU A 160 9.24 -0.34 8.99
N ALA A 161 10.30 -0.79 9.68
CA ALA A 161 10.65 -0.28 11.00
C ALA A 161 11.02 1.21 10.95
N THR A 162 11.81 1.63 9.96
CA THR A 162 12.19 3.06 9.78
C THR A 162 10.96 3.91 9.47
N TRP A 163 10.08 3.44 8.58
CA TRP A 163 8.85 4.12 8.26
C TRP A 163 7.95 4.25 9.50
N LEU A 164 7.77 3.15 10.26
CA LEU A 164 6.96 3.15 11.48
C LEU A 164 7.48 4.18 12.49
N ALA A 165 8.78 4.20 12.75
CA ALA A 165 9.39 5.16 13.67
C ALA A 165 9.14 6.61 13.25
N SER A 166 9.17 6.91 11.94
CA SER A 166 8.86 8.25 11.42
C SER A 166 7.40 8.65 11.66
N ARG A 167 6.46 7.72 11.51
CA ARG A 167 5.02 7.98 11.77
C ARG A 167 4.75 8.11 13.27
N GLU A 168 5.41 7.28 14.08
CA GLU A 168 5.34 7.39 15.55
C GLU A 168 5.75 8.78 16.03
N ALA A 169 6.84 9.32 15.50
CA ALA A 169 7.32 10.67 15.86
C ALA A 169 6.28 11.77 15.54
N ILE A 170 5.61 11.67 14.38
CA ILE A 170 4.56 12.63 14.00
C ILE A 170 3.37 12.52 14.95
N ILE A 171 2.87 11.31 15.21
CA ILE A 171 1.75 11.09 16.12
C ILE A 171 2.11 11.56 17.53
N GLN A 172 3.34 11.30 18.00
CA GLN A 172 3.81 11.79 19.30
C GLN A 172 3.77 13.33 19.35
N SER A 173 4.18 14.01 18.28
CA SER A 173 4.09 15.49 18.25
C SER A 173 2.66 16.00 18.35
N TRP A 174 1.68 15.28 17.82
CA TRP A 174 0.26 15.64 17.97
C TRP A 174 -0.25 15.37 19.39
N ILE A 175 0.23 14.31 20.05
CA ILE A 175 -0.06 14.05 21.48
C ILE A 175 0.54 15.15 22.35
N ASP A 176 1.78 15.53 22.13
CA ASP A 176 2.47 16.58 22.89
C ASP A 176 1.79 17.97 22.73
N LYS A 177 1.17 18.21 21.57
CA LYS A 177 0.35 19.40 21.30
C LYS A 177 -1.07 19.30 21.88
N GLY A 178 -1.44 18.17 22.49
CA GLY A 178 -2.78 17.95 23.03
C GLY A 178 -3.88 17.78 21.96
N LEU A 179 -3.52 17.43 20.72
CA LEU A 179 -4.46 17.22 19.62
C LEU A 179 -4.99 15.77 19.58
N ILE A 180 -4.19 14.83 20.04
CA ILE A 180 -4.53 13.41 20.19
C ILE A 180 -4.47 13.06 21.69
N VAL A 181 -5.34 12.19 22.14
CA VAL A 181 -5.35 11.68 23.52
C VAL A 181 -4.06 10.90 23.82
N PRO A 182 -3.58 10.89 25.08
CA PRO A 182 -2.39 10.13 25.44
C PRO A 182 -2.52 8.65 25.09
N MET A 183 -1.64 8.15 24.22
CA MET A 183 -1.58 6.74 23.81
C MET A 183 -0.20 6.38 23.27
N GLN A 184 0.03 5.09 23.04
CA GLN A 184 1.23 4.64 22.33
C GLN A 184 1.01 4.80 20.81
N PRO A 185 1.77 5.65 20.10
CA PRO A 185 1.58 5.91 18.66
C PRO A 185 1.56 4.63 17.81
N ARG A 186 2.43 3.68 18.13
CA ARG A 186 2.54 2.38 17.45
C ARG A 186 1.23 1.60 17.46
N TYR A 187 0.52 1.58 18.57
CA TYR A 187 -0.72 0.82 18.69
C TYR A 187 -1.86 1.45 17.90
N LEU A 188 -1.86 2.76 17.70
CA LEU A 188 -2.80 3.41 16.78
C LEU A 188 -2.56 2.95 15.34
N ILE A 189 -1.30 2.88 14.90
CA ILE A 189 -0.95 2.41 13.56
C ILE A 189 -1.38 0.93 13.38
N TYR A 190 -1.10 0.09 14.38
CA TYR A 190 -1.52 -1.33 14.35
C TYR A 190 -3.05 -1.47 14.29
N LEU A 191 -3.79 -0.65 15.03
CA LEU A 191 -5.25 -0.64 15.01
C LEU A 191 -5.78 -0.22 13.63
N ILE A 192 -5.19 0.80 13.00
CA ILE A 192 -5.56 1.22 11.65
C ILE A 192 -5.30 0.07 10.65
N TRP A 193 -4.14 -0.58 10.73
CA TRP A 193 -3.84 -1.72 9.85
C TRP A 193 -4.84 -2.85 10.03
N ALA A 194 -5.06 -3.30 11.25
CA ALA A 194 -5.99 -4.37 11.55
C ALA A 194 -7.41 -4.07 11.04
N ALA A 195 -7.90 -2.86 11.29
CA ALA A 195 -9.25 -2.47 10.92
C ALA A 195 -9.44 -2.33 9.39
N THR A 196 -8.44 -1.82 8.68
CA THR A 196 -8.55 -1.61 7.23
C THR A 196 -8.25 -2.86 6.41
N GLN A 197 -7.23 -3.65 6.81
CA GLN A 197 -6.87 -4.88 6.11
C GLN A 197 -7.92 -5.98 6.22
N HIS A 198 -8.73 -5.96 7.29
CA HIS A 198 -9.83 -6.91 7.47
C HIS A 198 -10.76 -6.98 6.24
N TYR A 199 -11.01 -5.86 5.57
CA TYR A 199 -11.88 -5.79 4.39
C TYR A 199 -11.28 -6.46 3.14
N ALA A 200 -9.97 -6.67 3.10
CA ALA A 200 -9.31 -7.42 2.04
C ALA A 200 -9.04 -8.88 2.45
N ASP A 201 -8.46 -9.08 3.63
CA ASP A 201 -7.97 -10.39 4.07
C ASP A 201 -9.12 -11.36 4.39
N PHE A 202 -10.25 -10.82 4.86
CA PHE A 202 -11.45 -11.57 5.26
C PHE A 202 -12.68 -11.24 4.39
N ASP A 203 -12.48 -10.85 3.14
CA ASP A 203 -13.55 -10.52 2.18
C ASP A 203 -14.56 -11.66 1.99
N HIS A 204 -14.09 -12.91 2.02
CA HIS A 204 -14.95 -14.08 1.94
C HIS A 204 -15.90 -14.19 3.15
N GLN A 205 -15.40 -13.92 4.37
CA GLN A 205 -16.22 -13.90 5.57
C GLN A 205 -17.26 -12.77 5.49
N ILE A 206 -16.84 -11.56 5.08
CA ILE A 206 -17.74 -10.42 4.90
C ILE A 206 -18.82 -10.76 3.88
N THR A 207 -18.45 -11.32 2.73
CA THR A 207 -19.38 -11.74 1.67
C THR A 207 -20.39 -12.76 2.20
N ALA A 208 -19.95 -13.78 2.94
CA ALA A 208 -20.83 -14.81 3.52
C ALA A 208 -21.83 -14.20 4.50
N LEU A 209 -21.39 -13.29 5.36
CA LEU A 209 -22.26 -12.62 6.34
C LEU A 209 -23.18 -11.56 5.71
N ASN A 210 -22.84 -11.05 4.54
CA ASN A 210 -23.62 -10.08 3.77
C ASN A 210 -24.55 -10.77 2.75
N GLY A 211 -25.14 -11.91 3.11
CA GLY A 211 -26.09 -12.63 2.26
C GLY A 211 -25.47 -13.25 1.02
N SER A 212 -24.20 -13.67 1.07
CA SER A 212 -23.41 -14.24 -0.02
C SER A 212 -23.13 -13.26 -1.18
N ALA A 213 -23.15 -11.96 -0.88
CA ALA A 213 -22.80 -10.91 -1.83
C ALA A 213 -21.66 -10.05 -1.27
N PRO A 214 -20.70 -9.60 -2.08
CA PRO A 214 -19.72 -8.61 -1.65
C PRO A 214 -20.39 -7.30 -1.29
N LEU A 215 -19.74 -6.46 -0.48
CA LEU A 215 -20.24 -5.12 -0.20
C LEU A 215 -20.30 -4.31 -1.53
N ASP A 216 -21.48 -3.75 -1.81
CA ASP A 216 -21.62 -2.79 -2.90
C ASP A 216 -20.94 -1.45 -2.59
N ASP A 217 -20.96 -0.50 -3.53
CA ASP A 217 -20.28 0.79 -3.39
C ASP A 217 -20.85 1.61 -2.22
N ALA A 218 -22.15 1.58 -1.99
CA ALA A 218 -22.80 2.31 -0.92
C ALA A 218 -22.48 1.72 0.45
N ALA A 219 -22.56 0.40 0.60
CA ALA A 219 -22.21 -0.32 1.82
C ALA A 219 -20.73 -0.13 2.18
N PHE A 220 -19.83 -0.23 1.18
CA PHE A 220 -18.41 -0.01 1.40
C PHE A 220 -18.10 1.44 1.81
N THR A 221 -18.72 2.42 1.15
CA THR A 221 -18.57 3.84 1.52
C THR A 221 -19.07 4.09 2.94
N THR A 222 -20.17 3.48 3.33
CA THR A 222 -20.70 3.54 4.68
C THR A 222 -19.71 2.95 5.69
N ALA A 223 -19.19 1.75 5.43
CA ALA A 223 -18.20 1.09 6.28
C ALA A 223 -16.92 1.94 6.43
N LYS A 224 -16.41 2.49 5.34
CA LYS A 224 -15.24 3.39 5.32
C LYS A 224 -15.49 4.64 6.18
N THR A 225 -16.63 5.30 6.00
CA THR A 225 -16.99 6.50 6.77
C THR A 225 -17.15 6.19 8.25
N GLN A 226 -17.80 5.09 8.59
CA GLN A 226 -17.98 4.66 9.98
C GLN A 226 -16.63 4.33 10.63
N LEU A 227 -15.73 3.64 9.94
CA LEU A 227 -14.40 3.33 10.46
C LEU A 227 -13.60 4.60 10.75
N ILE A 228 -13.55 5.55 9.79
CA ILE A 228 -12.88 6.84 9.97
C ILE A 228 -13.46 7.57 11.18
N THR A 229 -14.78 7.74 11.23
CA THR A 229 -15.46 8.46 12.30
C THR A 229 -15.21 7.82 13.67
N THR A 230 -15.28 6.48 13.74
CA THR A 230 -15.09 5.74 15.00
C THR A 230 -13.65 5.91 15.52
N LEU A 231 -12.66 5.77 14.67
CA LEU A 231 -11.26 5.92 15.05
C LEU A 231 -10.95 7.36 15.45
N LEU A 232 -11.39 8.35 14.66
CA LEU A 232 -11.13 9.75 14.98
C LEU A 232 -11.78 10.18 16.30
N ARG A 233 -13.01 9.79 16.56
CA ARG A 233 -13.69 10.06 17.85
C ARG A 233 -12.98 9.42 19.04
N GLY A 234 -12.33 8.28 18.84
CA GLY A 234 -11.59 7.60 19.90
C GLY A 234 -10.21 8.18 20.19
N VAL A 235 -9.62 8.91 19.23
CA VAL A 235 -8.22 9.36 19.35
C VAL A 235 -8.04 10.87 19.42
N LEU A 236 -8.96 11.66 18.85
CA LEU A 236 -8.86 13.12 18.89
C LEU A 236 -9.38 13.67 20.24
N THR A 237 -8.69 14.67 20.77
CA THR A 237 -9.12 15.37 22.00
C THR A 237 -10.38 16.21 21.76
N ARG A 238 -10.57 16.70 20.54
CA ARG A 238 -11.77 17.41 20.07
C ARG A 238 -12.12 16.86 18.69
N TYR A 239 -13.33 16.38 18.56
CA TYR A 239 -13.89 15.92 17.31
C TYR A 239 -15.32 16.48 17.20
N ASP A 240 -15.48 17.49 16.34
CA ASP A 240 -16.74 18.17 16.06
C ASP A 240 -17.55 17.43 14.99
#